data_b682c5d839f0641ef1c0b89ee7fcea06
#
_entry.id   b682c5d839f0641ef1c0b89ee7fcea06
#
_cell.length_a   1.000
_cell.length_b   1.000
_cell.length_c   1.000
_cell.angle_alpha   90.00
_cell.angle_beta   90.00
_cell.angle_gamma   90.00
#
_symmetry.space_group_name_H-M   'P 1'
#
loop_
_entity.id
_entity.type
_entity.pdbx_description
1 polymer ?
#
loop_
_entity_poly.entity_id
_entity_poly.type
_entity_poly.pdbx_seq_one_letter_code
_entity_poly.pdbx_strand_id
1 'polypeptide(L)'
;MRRFVLGALAIAAAVVVAAVSAGCGDDDDASPRLVVSAASSMTAALTGCSPDFSGADVRLSFAGSDELAAQIRQGVKPDVYAAANTKLPDELNKEGLLSEPVEFATNELAVAVPKDSEIQSLDDLAGEGLKLAIGSESVPIGSYTREVLSRLPKAESDAILANVRSNEPDVNGIVGKLTQGAADAGFVYVTDVNAAGDKLQAVKLPSDLDPNATYAAGVVRGAKQPGEARAFVDGLTNGACADALARAGFGAP
;
A
#
# COMPACT_ATOMS: atom_id res chain seq x y z
N MET A 1 -0.69 -70.59 65.32
CA MET A 1 -0.30 -70.01 66.66
C MET A 1 0.36 -68.68 66.42
N ARG A 2 -0.01 -67.76 67.29
CA ARG A 2 0.45 -66.37 67.49
C ARG A 2 -0.15 -65.27 66.55
N ARG A 3 -1.10 -64.66 67.19
CA ARG A 3 -1.66 -63.30 66.94
C ARG A 3 -0.58 -62.25 67.25
N PHE A 4 -0.45 -61.21 66.46
CA PHE A 4 -0.02 -59.92 66.96
C PHE A 4 -0.89 -58.82 66.35
N VAL A 5 -1.50 -58.08 67.24
CA VAL A 5 -2.28 -56.87 67.09
C VAL A 5 -1.31 -55.72 67.27
N LEU A 6 -1.35 -54.71 66.36
CA LEU A 6 -0.84 -53.36 66.57
C LEU A 6 -1.52 -52.53 65.46
N GLY A 7 -2.30 -51.52 65.65
CA GLY A 7 -2.11 -50.39 66.52
C GLY A 7 -2.25 -49.23 65.50
N ALA A 8 -3.50 -48.72 65.37
CA ALA A 8 -3.80 -47.60 64.50
C ALA A 8 -3.20 -46.29 65.05
N LEU A 9 -2.43 -45.56 64.30
CA LEU A 9 -2.08 -44.17 64.55
C LEU A 9 -2.60 -43.33 63.42
N ALA A 10 -3.69 -42.60 63.64
CA ALA A 10 -4.24 -41.63 62.74
C ALA A 10 -3.45 -40.32 62.87
N ILE A 11 -2.74 -39.95 61.81
CA ILE A 11 -2.13 -38.63 61.62
C ILE A 11 -3.05 -37.81 60.72
N ALA A 12 -3.76 -36.87 61.31
CA ALA A 12 -4.54 -35.86 60.56
C ALA A 12 -3.58 -34.82 59.97
N ALA A 13 -3.32 -34.89 58.67
CA ALA A 13 -2.64 -33.85 57.94
C ALA A 13 -3.66 -32.81 57.49
N ALA A 14 -3.63 -31.64 58.12
CA ALA A 14 -4.38 -30.49 57.70
C ALA A 14 -3.74 -29.95 56.40
N VAL A 15 -4.40 -30.16 55.25
CA VAL A 15 -4.03 -29.54 53.99
C VAL A 15 -4.58 -28.12 54.00
N VAL A 16 -3.69 -27.13 54.21
CA VAL A 16 -3.97 -25.70 53.94
C VAL A 16 -3.90 -25.51 52.44
N VAL A 17 -5.05 -25.44 51.76
CA VAL A 17 -5.16 -25.00 50.36
C VAL A 17 -5.01 -23.48 50.36
N ALA A 18 -3.81 -22.99 50.13
CA ALA A 18 -3.60 -21.59 49.73
C ALA A 18 -4.17 -21.38 48.31
N ALA A 19 -5.34 -20.78 48.23
CA ALA A 19 -5.88 -20.29 46.98
C ALA A 19 -4.96 -19.15 46.48
N VAL A 20 -4.03 -19.48 45.59
CA VAL A 20 -3.32 -18.48 44.79
C VAL A 20 -4.33 -18.03 43.75
N SER A 21 -5.01 -16.91 44.00
CA SER A 21 -5.70 -16.14 42.98
C SER A 21 -4.63 -15.58 42.06
N ALA A 22 -4.30 -16.34 40.96
CA ALA A 22 -3.64 -15.78 39.82
C ALA A 22 -4.61 -14.75 39.23
N GLY A 23 -4.43 -13.50 39.59
CA GLY A 23 -5.00 -12.37 38.83
C GLY A 23 -4.41 -12.44 37.45
N CYS A 24 -5.21 -12.86 36.45
CA CYS A 24 -4.97 -12.46 35.09
C CYS A 24 -5.05 -10.94 35.11
N GLY A 25 -3.90 -10.28 35.11
CA GLY A 25 -3.83 -8.88 34.69
C GLY A 25 -4.24 -8.89 33.22
N ASP A 26 -5.40 -8.34 32.91
CA ASP A 26 -5.69 -7.88 31.58
C ASP A 26 -4.63 -6.83 31.28
N ASP A 27 -3.71 -7.12 30.37
CA ASP A 27 -2.83 -6.13 29.72
C ASP A 27 -3.69 -5.25 28.80
N ASP A 28 -4.59 -4.44 29.39
CA ASP A 28 -5.47 -3.50 28.70
C ASP A 28 -4.73 -2.22 28.23
N ASP A 29 -3.40 -2.21 28.24
CA ASP A 29 -2.57 -1.06 27.83
C ASP A 29 -1.93 -1.22 26.44
N ALA A 30 -2.25 -2.27 25.69
CA ALA A 30 -1.77 -2.40 24.33
C ALA A 30 -2.61 -1.51 23.40
N SER A 31 -1.96 -0.50 22.78
CA SER A 31 -2.60 0.33 21.76
C SER A 31 -3.33 -0.54 20.72
N PRO A 32 -4.55 -0.18 20.29
CA PRO A 32 -5.29 -0.94 19.30
C PRO A 32 -4.46 -1.07 18.01
N ARG A 33 -4.57 -2.20 17.33
CA ARG A 33 -3.87 -2.43 16.05
C ARG A 33 -4.75 -1.98 14.91
N LEU A 34 -4.25 -1.04 14.10
CA LEU A 34 -4.89 -0.53 12.89
C LEU A 34 -4.22 -1.16 11.66
N VAL A 35 -4.97 -1.87 10.84
CA VAL A 35 -4.47 -2.49 9.60
C VAL A 35 -4.83 -1.59 8.41
N VAL A 36 -3.81 -1.10 7.72
CA VAL A 36 -3.96 -0.23 6.55
C VAL A 36 -3.45 -0.96 5.31
N SER A 37 -4.33 -1.19 4.33
CA SER A 37 -3.98 -1.70 3.00
C SER A 37 -3.88 -0.52 2.03
N ALA A 38 -2.69 -0.27 1.48
CA ALA A 38 -2.41 0.90 0.68
C ALA A 38 -1.66 0.56 -0.62
N ALA A 39 -1.89 1.35 -1.67
CA ALA A 39 -1.16 1.22 -2.92
C ALA A 39 0.36 1.34 -2.71
N SER A 40 1.12 0.53 -3.44
CA SER A 40 2.58 0.40 -3.28
C SER A 40 3.35 1.72 -3.49
N SER A 41 2.82 2.64 -4.31
CA SER A 41 3.39 3.99 -4.49
C SER A 41 3.43 4.84 -3.22
N MET A 42 2.63 4.52 -2.20
CA MET A 42 2.61 5.22 -0.91
C MET A 42 3.58 4.65 0.12
N THR A 43 4.35 3.61 -0.22
CA THR A 43 5.20 2.88 0.74
C THR A 43 6.10 3.80 1.54
N ALA A 44 6.86 4.68 0.87
CA ALA A 44 7.81 5.57 1.54
C ALA A 44 7.10 6.57 2.47
N ALA A 45 6.05 7.24 1.99
CA ALA A 45 5.33 8.26 2.74
C ALA A 45 4.63 7.67 3.98
N LEU A 46 3.85 6.59 3.81
CA LEU A 46 3.08 6.01 4.91
C LEU A 46 3.98 5.28 5.92
N THR A 47 5.07 4.64 5.50
CA THR A 47 6.04 4.06 6.43
C THR A 47 6.70 5.16 7.28
N GLY A 48 6.94 6.32 6.69
CA GLY A 48 7.54 7.45 7.40
C GLY A 48 6.61 8.12 8.42
N CYS A 49 5.30 8.16 8.18
CA CYS A 49 4.35 8.86 9.06
C CYS A 49 3.58 7.94 10.03
N SER A 50 3.46 6.65 9.71
CA SER A 50 2.65 5.74 10.55
C SER A 50 3.10 5.63 12.00
N PRO A 51 4.40 5.76 12.37
CA PRO A 51 4.82 5.78 13.76
C PRO A 51 4.31 7.00 14.55
N ASP A 52 3.99 8.10 13.85
CA ASP A 52 3.50 9.34 14.48
C ASP A 52 1.97 9.31 14.70
N PHE A 53 1.28 8.25 14.26
CA PHE A 53 -0.15 8.09 14.49
C PHE A 53 -0.41 7.61 15.93
N SER A 54 -0.88 8.50 16.77
CA SER A 54 -1.07 8.24 18.22
C SER A 54 -2.30 7.39 18.56
N GLY A 55 -3.22 7.17 17.61
CA GLY A 55 -4.49 6.47 17.85
C GLY A 55 -4.38 4.95 17.92
N ALA A 56 -3.36 4.36 17.29
CA ALA A 56 -3.20 2.91 17.20
C ALA A 56 -1.79 2.51 16.75
N ASP A 57 -1.42 1.24 16.94
CA ASP A 57 -0.25 0.63 16.30
C ASP A 57 -0.60 0.30 14.84
N VAL A 58 -0.09 1.11 13.92
CA VAL A 58 -0.40 1.00 12.49
C VAL A 58 0.39 -0.13 11.84
N ARG A 59 -0.33 -1.04 11.18
CA ARG A 59 0.23 -2.13 10.39
C ARG A 59 -0.08 -1.91 8.91
N LEU A 60 0.96 -1.62 8.15
CA LEU A 60 0.87 -1.33 6.73
C LEU A 60 1.02 -2.61 5.90
N SER A 61 0.19 -2.73 4.86
CA SER A 61 0.28 -3.75 3.82
C SER A 61 0.22 -3.05 2.47
N PHE A 62 1.21 -3.28 1.62
CA PHE A 62 1.34 -2.63 0.33
C PHE A 62 1.25 -3.64 -0.82
N ALA A 63 0.45 -3.31 -1.84
CA ALA A 63 0.34 -4.07 -3.08
C ALA A 63 -0.30 -3.20 -4.18
N GLY A 64 -0.62 -3.79 -5.34
CA GLY A 64 -1.46 -3.15 -6.34
C GLY A 64 -2.84 -2.82 -5.77
N SER A 65 -3.37 -1.64 -6.10
CA SER A 65 -4.70 -1.23 -5.59
C SER A 65 -5.81 -2.21 -5.97
N ASP A 66 -5.74 -2.80 -7.15
CA ASP A 66 -6.69 -3.79 -7.65
C ASP A 66 -6.59 -5.12 -6.90
N GLU A 67 -5.38 -5.56 -6.57
CA GLU A 67 -5.15 -6.75 -5.74
C GLU A 67 -5.75 -6.57 -4.35
N LEU A 68 -5.48 -5.43 -3.70
CA LEU A 68 -6.02 -5.11 -2.38
C LEU A 68 -7.56 -5.01 -2.41
N ALA A 69 -8.13 -4.42 -3.45
CA ALA A 69 -9.58 -4.38 -3.64
C ALA A 69 -10.17 -5.79 -3.84
N ALA A 70 -9.49 -6.65 -4.61
CA ALA A 70 -9.90 -8.04 -4.78
C ALA A 70 -9.85 -8.82 -3.45
N GLN A 71 -8.83 -8.61 -2.62
CA GLN A 71 -8.74 -9.21 -1.29
C GLN A 71 -9.91 -8.78 -0.40
N ILE A 72 -10.32 -7.49 -0.44
CA ILE A 72 -11.49 -7.00 0.31
C ILE A 72 -12.77 -7.67 -0.19
N ARG A 73 -12.98 -7.80 -1.52
CA ARG A 73 -14.12 -8.53 -2.11
C ARG A 73 -14.14 -10.00 -1.70
N GLN A 74 -12.98 -10.61 -1.47
CA GLN A 74 -12.84 -11.99 -0.98
C GLN A 74 -12.99 -12.12 0.55
N GLY A 75 -13.25 -11.01 1.26
CA GLY A 75 -13.53 -11.04 2.69
C GLY A 75 -12.35 -10.69 3.60
N VAL A 76 -11.19 -10.30 3.05
CA VAL A 76 -10.11 -9.70 3.86
C VAL A 76 -10.60 -8.34 4.37
N LYS A 77 -10.40 -8.08 5.66
CA LYS A 77 -10.92 -6.87 6.33
C LYS A 77 -9.78 -6.08 6.97
N PRO A 78 -8.99 -5.32 6.19
CA PRO A 78 -8.19 -4.26 6.78
C PRO A 78 -9.12 -3.20 7.38
N ASP A 79 -8.60 -2.29 8.19
CA ASP A 79 -9.40 -1.19 8.73
C ASP A 79 -9.52 -0.04 7.72
N VAL A 80 -8.43 0.23 6.99
CA VAL A 80 -8.36 1.26 5.94
C VAL A 80 -7.94 0.64 4.62
N TYR A 81 -8.53 1.13 3.52
CA TYR A 81 -8.08 0.90 2.16
C TYR A 81 -7.75 2.24 1.49
N ALA A 82 -6.55 2.36 0.90
CA ALA A 82 -6.08 3.53 0.18
C ALA A 82 -5.53 3.14 -1.19
N ALA A 83 -6.08 3.73 -2.25
CA ALA A 83 -5.78 3.38 -3.64
C ALA A 83 -5.13 4.53 -4.40
N ALA A 84 -4.36 4.20 -5.44
CA ALA A 84 -3.76 5.14 -6.38
C ALA A 84 -4.72 5.55 -7.52
N ASN A 85 -6.02 5.45 -7.29
CA ASN A 85 -7.09 6.00 -8.13
C ASN A 85 -8.37 6.18 -7.29
N THR A 86 -9.36 6.84 -7.85
CA THR A 86 -10.70 7.00 -7.22
C THR A 86 -11.63 5.85 -7.59
N LYS A 87 -11.43 5.23 -8.76
CA LYS A 87 -12.33 4.20 -9.32
C LYS A 87 -12.54 3.02 -8.37
N LEU A 88 -11.45 2.43 -7.86
CA LEU A 88 -11.55 1.23 -7.02
C LEU A 88 -12.21 1.49 -5.66
N PRO A 89 -11.89 2.59 -4.92
CA PRO A 89 -12.63 2.97 -3.72
C PRO A 89 -14.12 3.21 -3.99
N ASP A 90 -14.48 3.89 -5.09
CA ASP A 90 -15.85 4.14 -5.48
C ASP A 90 -16.63 2.84 -5.78
N GLU A 91 -15.98 1.89 -6.45
CA GLU A 91 -16.57 0.58 -6.70
C GLU A 91 -16.85 -0.15 -5.39
N LEU A 92 -15.86 -0.24 -4.49
CA LEU A 92 -16.03 -0.88 -3.19
C LEU A 92 -17.09 -0.18 -2.32
N ASN A 93 -17.22 1.14 -2.42
CA ASN A 93 -18.28 1.87 -1.74
C ASN A 93 -19.67 1.48 -2.29
N LYS A 94 -19.84 1.45 -3.62
CA LYS A 94 -21.09 1.01 -4.28
C LYS A 94 -21.45 -0.43 -3.94
N GLU A 95 -20.45 -1.29 -3.76
CA GLU A 95 -20.61 -2.68 -3.31
C GLU A 95 -20.93 -2.80 -1.81
N GLY A 96 -20.91 -1.70 -1.06
CA GLY A 96 -21.15 -1.68 0.39
C GLY A 96 -19.99 -2.21 1.22
N LEU A 97 -18.79 -2.31 0.65
CA LEU A 97 -17.57 -2.83 1.29
C LEU A 97 -16.66 -1.74 1.87
N LEU A 98 -16.84 -0.50 1.45
CA LEU A 98 -16.06 0.66 1.91
C LEU A 98 -17.01 1.80 2.35
N SER A 99 -16.56 2.67 3.25
CA SER A 99 -17.24 3.95 3.53
C SER A 99 -17.17 4.87 2.30
N GLU A 100 -17.85 6.01 2.34
CA GLU A 100 -17.64 7.09 1.37
C GLU A 100 -16.15 7.38 1.25
N PRO A 101 -15.54 7.28 0.04
CA PRO A 101 -14.13 7.54 -0.15
C PRO A 101 -13.79 9.04 -0.01
N VAL A 102 -12.60 9.32 0.50
CA VAL A 102 -12.03 10.65 0.61
C VAL A 102 -10.84 10.74 -0.33
N GLU A 103 -10.86 11.69 -1.27
CA GLU A 103 -9.68 12.05 -2.05
C GLU A 103 -8.68 12.77 -1.13
N PHE A 104 -7.40 12.38 -1.16
CA PHE A 104 -6.44 12.90 -0.19
C PHE A 104 -5.12 13.36 -0.80
N ALA A 105 -4.81 12.97 -2.03
CA ALA A 105 -3.58 13.35 -2.72
C ALA A 105 -3.71 13.21 -4.24
N THR A 106 -2.83 13.91 -4.95
CA THR A 106 -2.62 13.71 -6.39
C THR A 106 -1.17 13.29 -6.66
N ASN A 107 -0.90 12.74 -7.84
CA ASN A 107 0.44 12.37 -8.27
C ASN A 107 0.57 12.54 -9.79
N GLU A 108 1.76 12.91 -10.24
CA GLU A 108 2.07 13.02 -11.67
C GLU A 108 2.68 11.72 -12.18
N LEU A 109 2.35 11.33 -13.41
CA LEU A 109 3.04 10.26 -14.09
C LEU A 109 4.35 10.75 -14.71
N ALA A 110 5.32 9.85 -14.75
CA ALA A 110 6.59 10.07 -15.44
C ALA A 110 7.07 8.77 -16.08
N VAL A 111 7.93 8.88 -17.08
CA VAL A 111 8.78 7.76 -17.49
C VAL A 111 10.01 7.77 -16.60
N ALA A 112 10.20 6.70 -15.84
CA ALA A 112 11.42 6.50 -15.08
C ALA A 112 12.45 5.75 -15.91
N VAL A 113 13.69 6.22 -15.85
CA VAL A 113 14.84 5.60 -16.51
C VAL A 113 16.02 5.55 -15.54
N PRO A 114 17.00 4.64 -15.71
CA PRO A 114 18.27 4.70 -14.98
C PRO A 114 18.94 6.08 -15.14
N LYS A 115 19.66 6.53 -14.12
CA LYS A 115 20.29 7.87 -14.09
C LYS A 115 21.16 8.19 -15.32
N ASP A 116 21.86 7.18 -15.84
CA ASP A 116 22.78 7.33 -16.98
C ASP A 116 22.13 6.98 -18.32
N SER A 117 20.79 6.94 -18.38
CA SER A 117 20.04 6.64 -19.60
C SER A 117 20.10 7.79 -20.61
N GLU A 118 20.18 7.44 -21.89
CA GLU A 118 20.08 8.39 -23.01
C GLU A 118 18.63 8.74 -23.36
N ILE A 119 17.63 8.06 -22.80
CA ILE A 119 16.19 8.31 -22.99
C ILE A 119 15.84 9.64 -22.32
N GLN A 120 15.33 10.61 -23.08
CA GLN A 120 15.02 11.96 -22.60
C GLN A 120 13.59 12.41 -22.90
N SER A 121 12.87 11.64 -23.70
CA SER A 121 11.50 11.96 -24.11
C SER A 121 10.61 10.72 -24.15
N LEU A 122 9.29 10.92 -24.22
CA LEU A 122 8.33 9.84 -24.42
C LEU A 122 8.52 9.16 -25.79
N ASP A 123 8.84 9.96 -26.81
CA ASP A 123 9.05 9.48 -28.18
C ASP A 123 10.22 8.49 -28.28
N ASP A 124 11.26 8.67 -27.44
CA ASP A 124 12.41 7.76 -27.41
C ASP A 124 12.03 6.33 -27.05
N LEU A 125 10.88 6.13 -26.35
CA LEU A 125 10.39 4.81 -25.99
C LEU A 125 9.95 3.96 -27.19
N ALA A 126 9.73 4.59 -28.36
CA ALA A 126 9.44 3.90 -29.60
C ALA A 126 10.70 3.32 -30.29
N GLY A 127 11.91 3.62 -29.75
CA GLY A 127 13.18 3.11 -30.26
C GLY A 127 13.25 1.58 -30.23
N GLU A 128 13.85 0.99 -31.25
CA GLU A 128 13.98 -0.47 -31.36
C GLU A 128 14.90 -1.06 -30.29
N GLY A 129 14.51 -2.23 -29.76
CA GLY A 129 15.36 -3.02 -28.85
C GLY A 129 15.27 -2.63 -27.38
N LEU A 130 14.50 -1.59 -27.03
CA LEU A 130 14.24 -1.22 -25.64
C LEU A 130 13.44 -2.30 -24.90
N LYS A 131 13.63 -2.33 -23.59
CA LYS A 131 12.87 -3.19 -22.66
C LYS A 131 12.09 -2.28 -21.73
N LEU A 132 10.78 -2.23 -21.91
CA LEU A 132 9.89 -1.44 -21.06
C LEU A 132 9.22 -2.33 -20.03
N ALA A 133 9.13 -1.83 -18.80
CA ALA A 133 8.28 -2.36 -17.74
C ALA A 133 7.11 -1.42 -17.50
N ILE A 134 5.87 -1.94 -17.54
CA ILE A 134 4.66 -1.18 -17.26
C ILE A 134 3.77 -1.91 -16.26
N GLY A 135 2.76 -1.25 -15.74
CA GLY A 135 1.75 -1.92 -14.90
C GLY A 135 0.80 -2.78 -15.72
N SER A 136 0.29 -3.86 -15.14
CA SER A 136 -0.81 -4.64 -15.68
C SER A 136 -2.04 -3.74 -15.90
N GLU A 137 -2.97 -4.14 -16.78
CA GLU A 137 -4.12 -3.28 -17.13
C GLU A 137 -5.03 -2.95 -15.95
N SER A 138 -5.15 -3.88 -15.00
CA SER A 138 -6.02 -3.75 -13.83
C SER A 138 -5.48 -2.78 -12.78
N VAL A 139 -4.13 -2.62 -12.70
CA VAL A 139 -3.55 -1.75 -11.68
C VAL A 139 -3.60 -0.27 -12.10
N PRO A 140 -3.72 0.69 -11.15
CA PRO A 140 -3.81 2.10 -11.49
C PRO A 140 -2.71 2.60 -12.42
N ILE A 141 -1.44 2.33 -12.11
CA ILE A 141 -0.31 2.76 -12.96
C ILE A 141 -0.40 2.19 -14.38
N GLY A 142 -0.86 0.95 -14.54
CA GLY A 142 -1.05 0.34 -15.85
C GLY A 142 -2.22 0.94 -16.63
N SER A 143 -3.32 1.28 -15.95
CA SER A 143 -4.46 1.98 -16.52
C SER A 143 -4.08 3.38 -17.00
N TYR A 144 -3.38 4.16 -16.17
CA TYR A 144 -2.89 5.49 -16.52
C TYR A 144 -1.86 5.44 -17.66
N THR A 145 -0.94 4.47 -17.64
CA THR A 145 0.00 4.26 -18.75
C THR A 145 -0.73 4.10 -20.09
N ARG A 146 -1.77 3.27 -20.12
CA ARG A 146 -2.56 3.05 -21.33
C ARG A 146 -3.38 4.25 -21.74
N GLU A 147 -3.85 5.03 -20.78
CA GLU A 147 -4.52 6.30 -21.03
C GLU A 147 -3.56 7.29 -21.72
N VAL A 148 -2.33 7.45 -21.22
CA VAL A 148 -1.28 8.25 -21.89
C VAL A 148 -1.05 7.77 -23.30
N LEU A 149 -0.78 6.48 -23.48
CA LEU A 149 -0.47 5.90 -24.78
C LEU A 149 -1.65 6.01 -25.78
N SER A 150 -2.90 5.96 -25.28
CA SER A 150 -4.09 6.10 -26.14
C SER A 150 -4.27 7.50 -26.74
N ARG A 151 -3.63 8.51 -26.15
CA ARG A 151 -3.66 9.90 -26.63
C ARG A 151 -2.59 10.17 -27.68
N LEU A 152 -1.62 9.25 -27.87
CA LEU A 152 -0.57 9.34 -28.90
C LEU A 152 -1.10 8.91 -30.29
N PRO A 153 -0.42 9.30 -31.36
CA PRO A 153 -0.62 8.68 -32.67
C PRO A 153 -0.49 7.16 -32.59
N LYS A 154 -1.41 6.45 -33.23
CA LYS A 154 -1.48 4.97 -33.11
C LYS A 154 -0.16 4.27 -33.41
N ALA A 155 0.57 4.73 -34.45
CA ALA A 155 1.84 4.12 -34.84
C ALA A 155 2.90 4.23 -33.74
N GLU A 156 2.93 5.37 -33.05
CA GLU A 156 3.84 5.62 -31.93
C GLU A 156 3.46 4.79 -30.70
N SER A 157 2.18 4.81 -30.31
CA SER A 157 1.67 3.97 -29.23
C SER A 157 1.96 2.49 -29.46
N ASP A 158 1.72 1.98 -30.70
CA ASP A 158 1.99 0.59 -31.06
C ASP A 158 3.51 0.27 -30.97
N ALA A 159 4.39 1.20 -31.38
CA ALA A 159 5.85 1.03 -31.30
C ALA A 159 6.32 0.98 -29.85
N ILE A 160 5.82 1.86 -28.97
CA ILE A 160 6.12 1.84 -27.53
C ILE A 160 5.63 0.53 -26.91
N LEU A 161 4.39 0.12 -27.18
CA LEU A 161 3.83 -1.12 -26.65
C LEU A 161 4.59 -2.37 -27.16
N ALA A 162 5.15 -2.34 -28.38
CA ALA A 162 5.98 -3.42 -28.90
C ALA A 162 7.28 -3.61 -28.10
N ASN A 163 7.73 -2.62 -27.36
CA ASN A 163 8.90 -2.67 -26.50
C ASN A 163 8.60 -3.18 -25.07
N VAL A 164 7.33 -3.37 -24.70
CA VAL A 164 6.96 -3.87 -23.38
C VAL A 164 7.43 -5.32 -23.23
N ARG A 165 8.21 -5.58 -22.19
CA ARG A 165 8.73 -6.91 -21.84
C ARG A 165 8.19 -7.43 -20.52
N SER A 166 7.60 -6.53 -19.71
CA SER A 166 7.08 -6.89 -18.39
C SER A 166 5.84 -6.08 -18.05
N ASN A 167 4.81 -6.78 -17.54
CA ASN A 167 3.62 -6.18 -16.95
C ASN A 167 3.64 -6.50 -15.44
N GLU A 168 3.85 -5.49 -14.62
CA GLU A 168 4.03 -5.63 -13.18
C GLU A 168 2.70 -5.51 -12.44
N PRO A 169 2.54 -6.24 -11.32
CA PRO A 169 1.32 -6.18 -10.51
C PRO A 169 1.17 -4.86 -9.75
N ASP A 170 2.25 -4.09 -9.60
CA ASP A 170 2.25 -2.77 -8.97
C ASP A 170 3.47 -1.94 -9.41
N VAL A 171 3.53 -0.67 -9.00
CA VAL A 171 4.61 0.23 -9.41
C VAL A 171 5.96 -0.13 -8.80
N ASN A 172 6.01 -0.72 -7.61
CA ASN A 172 7.27 -1.17 -7.00
C ASN A 172 7.95 -2.26 -7.85
N GLY A 173 7.16 -3.10 -8.52
CA GLY A 173 7.67 -4.08 -9.50
C GLY A 173 8.40 -3.38 -10.65
N ILE A 174 7.84 -2.29 -11.20
CA ILE A 174 8.47 -1.49 -12.25
C ILE A 174 9.78 -0.86 -11.75
N VAL A 175 9.75 -0.18 -10.60
CA VAL A 175 10.94 0.42 -9.97
C VAL A 175 12.02 -0.65 -9.72
N GLY A 176 11.61 -1.83 -9.25
CA GLY A 176 12.52 -2.96 -9.05
C GLY A 176 13.22 -3.41 -10.34
N LYS A 177 12.49 -3.50 -11.47
CA LYS A 177 13.05 -3.85 -12.78
C LYS A 177 14.07 -2.82 -13.27
N LEU A 178 13.75 -1.54 -13.12
CA LEU A 178 14.63 -0.44 -13.52
C LEU A 178 15.92 -0.42 -12.67
N THR A 179 15.78 -0.47 -11.36
CA THR A 179 16.94 -0.38 -10.44
C THR A 179 17.85 -1.60 -10.48
N GLN A 180 17.37 -2.74 -11.01
CA GLN A 180 18.14 -3.97 -11.23
C GLN A 180 18.68 -4.11 -12.66
N GLY A 181 18.39 -3.14 -13.55
CA GLY A 181 18.82 -3.19 -14.95
C GLY A 181 18.08 -4.22 -15.81
N ALA A 182 16.91 -4.68 -15.36
CA ALA A 182 16.07 -5.63 -16.11
C ALA A 182 15.13 -4.93 -17.11
N ALA A 183 14.93 -3.62 -16.98
CA ALA A 183 14.23 -2.76 -17.92
C ALA A 183 15.02 -1.46 -18.14
N ASP A 184 14.86 -0.88 -19.31
CA ASP A 184 15.54 0.36 -19.73
C ASP A 184 14.69 1.59 -19.40
N ALA A 185 13.36 1.47 -19.40
CA ALA A 185 12.41 2.50 -19.00
C ALA A 185 11.09 1.88 -18.49
N GLY A 186 10.30 2.69 -17.78
CA GLY A 186 8.98 2.28 -17.31
C GLY A 186 8.14 3.47 -16.86
N PHE A 187 6.82 3.33 -16.93
CA PHE A 187 5.91 4.34 -16.41
C PHE A 187 5.72 4.16 -14.91
N VAL A 188 5.95 5.21 -14.16
CA VAL A 188 5.85 5.27 -12.69
C VAL A 188 5.23 6.61 -12.28
N TYR A 189 5.08 6.83 -10.99
CA TYR A 189 4.76 8.17 -10.46
C TYR A 189 6.05 8.93 -10.13
N VAL A 190 5.99 10.26 -10.17
CA VAL A 190 7.12 11.13 -9.80
C VAL A 190 7.61 10.81 -8.39
N THR A 191 6.72 10.47 -7.47
CA THR A 191 7.07 10.08 -6.09
C THR A 191 7.91 8.81 -6.00
N ASP A 192 7.73 7.86 -6.93
CA ASP A 192 8.54 6.64 -6.98
C ASP A 192 9.97 6.93 -7.40
N VAL A 193 10.14 7.86 -8.35
CA VAL A 193 11.48 8.33 -8.76
C VAL A 193 12.16 9.05 -7.60
N ASN A 194 11.44 9.94 -6.89
CA ASN A 194 11.95 10.62 -5.70
C ASN A 194 12.41 9.61 -4.63
N ALA A 195 11.61 8.56 -4.39
CA ALA A 195 11.94 7.51 -3.42
C ALA A 195 13.15 6.65 -3.86
N ALA A 196 13.36 6.46 -5.16
CA ALA A 196 14.51 5.74 -5.71
C ALA A 196 15.83 6.53 -5.61
N GLY A 197 15.76 7.83 -5.37
CA GLY A 197 16.90 8.72 -5.23
C GLY A 197 17.80 8.73 -6.48
N ASP A 198 19.12 8.65 -6.26
CA ASP A 198 20.09 8.73 -7.35
C ASP A 198 20.10 7.54 -8.35
N LYS A 199 19.24 6.55 -8.18
CA LYS A 199 19.21 5.39 -9.07
C LYS A 199 18.41 5.65 -10.35
N LEU A 200 17.37 6.48 -10.25
CA LEU A 200 16.45 6.77 -11.35
C LEU A 200 16.36 8.26 -11.60
N GLN A 201 15.98 8.62 -12.82
CA GLN A 201 15.56 9.96 -13.19
C GLN A 201 14.20 9.93 -13.87
N ALA A 202 13.45 11.02 -13.71
CA ALA A 202 12.15 11.20 -14.33
C ALA A 202 12.30 11.93 -15.67
N VAL A 203 11.77 11.32 -16.72
CA VAL A 203 11.44 12.00 -17.97
C VAL A 203 9.98 12.42 -17.88
N LYS A 204 9.74 13.73 -17.83
CA LYS A 204 8.38 14.28 -17.68
C LYS A 204 7.53 14.01 -18.92
N LEU A 205 6.28 13.67 -18.67
CA LEU A 205 5.29 13.62 -19.75
C LEU A 205 4.91 15.05 -20.18
N PRO A 206 4.54 15.26 -21.47
CA PRO A 206 3.83 16.46 -21.86
C PRO A 206 2.58 16.69 -20.98
N SER A 207 2.32 17.93 -20.59
CA SER A 207 1.25 18.25 -19.62
C SER A 207 -0.16 17.89 -20.10
N ASP A 208 -0.37 17.84 -21.42
CA ASP A 208 -1.64 17.43 -22.04
C ASP A 208 -1.83 15.91 -22.05
N LEU A 209 -0.77 15.15 -21.77
CA LEU A 209 -0.79 13.69 -21.67
C LEU A 209 -0.87 13.19 -20.22
N ASP A 210 -0.51 14.01 -19.23
CA ASP A 210 -0.56 13.59 -17.81
C ASP A 210 -2.02 13.41 -17.36
N PRO A 211 -2.42 12.21 -16.92
CA PRO A 211 -3.77 11.94 -16.43
C PRO A 211 -4.05 12.51 -15.02
N ASN A 212 -3.04 13.04 -14.32
CA ASN A 212 -3.12 13.55 -12.95
C ASN A 212 -3.79 12.53 -12.00
N ALA A 213 -3.04 11.55 -11.55
CA ALA A 213 -3.55 10.45 -10.73
C ALA A 213 -4.05 10.95 -9.37
N THR A 214 -5.35 10.83 -9.10
CA THR A 214 -5.97 11.16 -7.81
C THR A 214 -6.07 9.92 -6.93
N TYR A 215 -5.66 10.04 -5.67
CA TYR A 215 -5.65 8.99 -4.66
C TYR A 215 -6.85 9.13 -3.74
N ALA A 216 -7.51 8.02 -3.42
CA ALA A 216 -8.63 8.02 -2.51
C ALA A 216 -8.53 6.88 -1.48
N ALA A 217 -9.07 7.13 -0.28
CA ALA A 217 -9.08 6.17 0.83
C ALA A 217 -10.45 6.12 1.51
N GLY A 218 -10.70 5.00 2.20
CA GLY A 218 -11.92 4.84 3.00
C GLY A 218 -11.76 3.77 4.07
N VAL A 219 -12.70 3.76 5.01
CA VAL A 219 -12.82 2.77 6.08
C VAL A 219 -13.52 1.53 5.52
N VAL A 220 -12.91 0.35 5.69
CA VAL A 220 -13.49 -0.92 5.22
C VAL A 220 -14.68 -1.31 6.10
N ARG A 221 -15.75 -1.81 5.48
CA ARG A 221 -16.93 -2.28 6.23
C ARG A 221 -16.58 -3.49 7.09
N GLY A 222 -16.84 -3.37 8.38
CA GLY A 222 -16.46 -4.38 9.36
C GLY A 222 -15.01 -4.27 9.83
N ALA A 223 -14.39 -3.10 9.66
CA ALA A 223 -13.13 -2.72 10.31
C ALA A 223 -13.20 -3.01 11.81
N LYS A 224 -12.09 -3.47 12.38
CA LYS A 224 -12.01 -3.76 13.83
C LYS A 224 -11.85 -2.49 14.65
N GLN A 225 -11.24 -1.47 14.05
CA GLN A 225 -10.93 -0.18 14.67
C GLN A 225 -11.55 0.98 13.84
N PRO A 226 -12.88 1.08 13.75
CA PRO A 226 -13.52 2.02 12.83
C PRO A 226 -13.34 3.50 13.23
N GLY A 227 -13.10 3.79 14.50
CA GLY A 227 -12.79 5.14 14.98
C GLY A 227 -11.39 5.58 14.55
N GLU A 228 -10.40 4.77 14.84
CA GLU A 228 -8.99 4.97 14.51
C GLU A 228 -8.78 4.95 12.98
N ALA A 229 -9.51 4.08 12.28
CA ALA A 229 -9.48 4.04 10.81
C ALA A 229 -9.98 5.35 10.20
N ARG A 230 -11.05 5.93 10.75
CA ARG A 230 -11.56 7.24 10.30
C ARG A 230 -10.56 8.35 10.61
N ALA A 231 -9.99 8.36 11.83
CA ALA A 231 -8.96 9.33 12.21
C ALA A 231 -7.70 9.21 11.33
N PHE A 232 -7.32 7.99 10.93
CA PHE A 232 -6.20 7.78 10.01
C PHE A 232 -6.50 8.33 8.61
N VAL A 233 -7.71 8.06 8.06
CA VAL A 233 -8.13 8.60 6.75
C VAL A 233 -8.15 10.14 6.78
N ASP A 234 -8.69 10.75 7.85
CA ASP A 234 -8.69 12.21 8.04
C ASP A 234 -7.25 12.74 8.13
N GLY A 235 -6.33 12.00 8.76
CA GLY A 235 -4.91 12.33 8.87
C GLY A 235 -4.13 12.29 7.55
N LEU A 236 -4.67 11.66 6.49
CA LEU A 236 -4.09 11.71 5.15
C LEU A 236 -4.24 13.09 4.49
N THR A 237 -5.22 13.89 4.91
CA THR A 237 -5.46 15.24 4.41
C THR A 237 -4.98 16.34 5.37
N ASN A 238 -4.87 16.04 6.67
CA ASN A 238 -4.65 17.06 7.72
C ASN A 238 -3.75 16.51 8.83
N GLY A 239 -2.47 16.34 8.63
CA GLY A 239 -1.60 15.89 9.70
C GLY A 239 -0.26 15.32 9.26
N ALA A 240 0.39 14.55 10.12
CA ALA A 240 1.74 14.04 9.86
C ALA A 240 1.83 13.23 8.56
N CYS A 241 0.78 12.47 8.21
CA CYS A 241 0.76 11.73 6.95
C CYS A 241 0.52 12.62 5.74
N ALA A 242 -0.30 13.68 5.84
CA ALA A 242 -0.43 14.69 4.78
C ALA A 242 0.93 15.39 4.53
N ASP A 243 1.64 15.77 5.59
CA ASP A 243 2.98 16.36 5.49
C ASP A 243 4.00 15.38 4.89
N ALA A 244 3.92 14.10 5.23
CA ALA A 244 4.80 13.07 4.67
C ALA A 244 4.52 12.83 3.18
N LEU A 245 3.26 12.80 2.77
CA LEU A 245 2.86 12.73 1.37
C LEU A 245 3.40 13.94 0.59
N ALA A 246 3.20 15.16 1.10
CA ALA A 246 3.72 16.37 0.47
C ALA A 246 5.27 16.33 0.34
N ARG A 247 5.99 15.92 1.39
CA ARG A 247 7.45 15.75 1.33
C ARG A 247 7.92 14.70 0.33
N ALA A 248 7.13 13.65 0.11
CA ALA A 248 7.41 12.64 -0.90
C ALA A 248 7.16 13.14 -2.34
N GLY A 249 6.46 14.26 -2.51
CA GLY A 249 6.17 14.87 -3.80
C GLY A 249 4.73 14.66 -4.28
N PHE A 250 3.83 14.16 -3.42
CA PHE A 250 2.40 14.15 -3.74
C PHE A 250 1.84 15.57 -3.72
N GLY A 251 0.91 15.86 -4.64
CA GLY A 251 0.12 17.07 -4.67
C GLY A 251 -1.11 16.97 -3.75
N ALA A 252 -1.72 18.14 -3.46
CA ALA A 252 -3.03 18.18 -2.81
C ALA A 252 -4.13 17.65 -3.74
N PRO A 253 -5.24 17.11 -3.21
CA PRO A 253 -6.38 16.63 -3.99
C PRO A 253 -7.12 17.76 -4.71
#